data_5c676793036d18f4300d5ad21435a6e0
#
_entry.id   5c676793036d18f4300d5ad21435a6e0
#
_cell.length_a   1.000
_cell.length_b   1.000
_cell.length_c   1.000
_cell.angle_alpha   90.00
_cell.angle_beta   90.00
_cell.angle_gamma   90.00
#
_symmetry.space_group_name_H-M   'P 1'
#
loop_
_entity.id
_entity.type
_entity.pdbx_description
1 polymer ?
#
loop_
_entity_poly.entity_id
_entity_poly.type
_entity_poly.pdbx_seq_one_letter_code
_entity_poly.pdbx_strand_id
1 'polypeptide(L)'
;MRKSRFTDEQVVAILREADREPIATVAKRHGISEQTIYTWRKRFGAFQVDDVRRLKQLETENARLKKLVAERDLEIEVMKEINAKKW
;
A
#
# COMPACT_ATOMS: atom_id res chain seq x y z
N MET A 1 5.86 -8.98 -18.02
CA MET A 1 4.68 -8.39 -17.41
C MET A 1 4.84 -6.88 -17.31
N ARG A 2 3.83 -6.15 -17.69
CA ARG A 2 3.90 -4.69 -17.63
C ARG A 2 3.71 -4.18 -16.23
N LYS A 3 4.59 -3.26 -15.86
CA LYS A 3 4.37 -2.48 -14.65
C LYS A 3 3.28 -1.46 -14.91
N SER A 4 2.48 -1.17 -13.91
CA SER A 4 1.51 -0.08 -13.98
C SER A 4 2.24 1.23 -14.21
N ARG A 5 1.73 2.06 -15.11
CA ARG A 5 2.30 3.39 -15.39
C ARG A 5 2.06 4.38 -14.25
N PHE A 6 1.15 4.04 -13.36
CA PHE A 6 0.70 4.91 -12.28
C PHE A 6 0.87 4.24 -10.94
N THR A 7 1.33 5.00 -9.96
CA THR A 7 1.36 4.55 -8.58
C THR A 7 -0.05 4.62 -7.99
N ASP A 8 -0.28 3.96 -6.88
CA ASP A 8 -1.59 3.99 -6.22
C ASP A 8 -2.00 5.43 -5.86
N GLU A 9 -1.04 6.26 -5.44
CA GLU A 9 -1.29 7.66 -5.14
C GLU A 9 -1.76 8.41 -6.38
N GLN A 10 -1.12 8.18 -7.53
CA GLN A 10 -1.50 8.78 -8.78
C GLN A 10 -2.87 8.32 -9.23
N VAL A 11 -3.19 7.03 -9.06
CA VAL A 11 -4.50 6.47 -9.38
C VAL A 11 -5.59 7.18 -8.57
N VAL A 12 -5.40 7.31 -7.28
CA VAL A 12 -6.38 7.99 -6.41
C VAL A 12 -6.53 9.46 -6.80
N ALA A 13 -5.43 10.14 -7.12
CA ALA A 13 -5.47 11.53 -7.55
C ALA A 13 -6.27 11.68 -8.84
N ILE A 14 -6.08 10.78 -9.80
CA ILE A 14 -6.85 10.78 -11.06
C ILE A 14 -8.33 10.53 -10.79
N LEU A 15 -8.65 9.62 -9.88
CA LEU A 15 -10.04 9.38 -9.50
C LEU A 15 -10.70 10.61 -8.88
N ARG A 16 -9.95 11.37 -8.10
CA ARG A 16 -10.49 12.62 -7.52
C ARG A 16 -10.72 13.68 -8.58
N GLU A 17 -9.86 13.74 -9.61
CA GLU A 17 -10.11 14.60 -10.77
C GLU A 17 -11.40 14.19 -11.48
N ALA A 18 -11.64 12.89 -11.63
CA ALA A 18 -12.83 12.38 -12.30
C ALA A 18 -14.12 12.69 -11.52
N ASP A 19 -14.04 13.00 -10.25
CA ASP A 19 -15.18 13.46 -9.45
C ASP A 19 -15.57 14.91 -9.78
N ARG A 20 -14.62 15.68 -10.27
CA ARG A 20 -14.81 17.12 -10.57
C ARG A 20 -15.02 17.39 -12.05
N GLU A 21 -14.47 16.56 -12.90
CA GLU A 21 -14.47 16.73 -14.34
C GLU A 21 -15.06 15.49 -15.02
N PRO A 22 -15.52 15.61 -16.27
CA PRO A 22 -16.02 14.45 -17.01
C PRO A 22 -14.95 13.37 -17.13
N ILE A 23 -15.36 12.12 -16.98
CA ILE A 23 -14.44 10.97 -17.06
C ILE A 23 -13.70 10.94 -18.39
N ALA A 24 -14.37 11.25 -19.49
CA ALA A 24 -13.75 11.29 -20.82
C ALA A 24 -12.60 12.29 -20.87
N THR A 25 -12.76 13.46 -20.28
CA THR A 25 -11.73 14.50 -20.23
C THR A 25 -10.53 14.04 -19.43
N VAL A 26 -10.77 13.46 -18.27
CA VAL A 26 -9.70 12.99 -17.37
C VAL A 26 -8.94 11.83 -18.02
N ALA A 27 -9.66 10.88 -18.62
CA ALA A 27 -9.05 9.75 -19.31
C ALA A 27 -8.12 10.22 -20.44
N LYS A 28 -8.59 11.16 -21.25
CA LYS A 28 -7.81 11.72 -22.35
C LYS A 28 -6.57 12.46 -21.86
N ARG A 29 -6.71 13.22 -20.79
CA ARG A 29 -5.59 13.97 -20.20
C ARG A 29 -4.46 13.05 -19.75
N HIS A 30 -4.80 11.91 -19.19
CA HIS A 30 -3.82 10.97 -18.65
C HIS A 30 -3.46 9.84 -19.62
N GLY A 31 -4.04 9.83 -20.81
CA GLY A 31 -3.74 8.83 -21.82
C GLY A 31 -4.21 7.43 -21.45
N ILE A 32 -5.34 7.33 -20.79
CA ILE A 32 -5.94 6.05 -20.35
C ILE A 32 -7.37 5.95 -20.90
N SER A 33 -7.92 4.76 -20.85
CA SER A 33 -9.31 4.54 -21.26
C SER A 33 -10.29 4.90 -20.13
N GLU A 34 -11.52 5.21 -20.49
CA GLU A 34 -12.58 5.42 -19.49
C GLU A 34 -12.81 4.14 -18.68
N GLN A 35 -12.68 2.99 -19.32
CA GLN A 35 -12.82 1.69 -18.66
C GLN A 35 -11.79 1.53 -17.55
N THR A 36 -10.57 2.02 -17.75
CA THR A 36 -9.53 1.99 -16.73
C THR A 36 -9.96 2.78 -15.49
N ILE A 37 -10.58 3.96 -15.70
CA ILE A 37 -11.06 4.78 -14.60
C ILE A 37 -12.17 4.05 -13.84
N TYR A 38 -13.09 3.40 -14.53
CA TYR A 38 -14.14 2.63 -13.89
C TYR A 38 -13.60 1.46 -13.07
N THR A 39 -12.58 0.77 -13.59
CA THR A 39 -11.93 -0.31 -12.88
C THR A 39 -11.23 0.19 -11.62
N TRP A 40 -10.52 1.30 -11.72
CA TRP A 40 -9.86 1.93 -10.57
C TRP A 40 -10.87 2.40 -9.52
N ARG A 41 -12.01 2.92 -9.97
CA ARG A 41 -13.06 3.39 -9.06
C ARG A 41 -13.59 2.27 -8.18
N LYS A 42 -13.71 1.07 -8.71
CA LYS A 42 -14.12 -0.10 -7.92
C LYS A 42 -13.10 -0.42 -6.85
N ARG A 43 -11.82 -0.23 -7.16
CA ARG A 43 -10.73 -0.61 -6.30
C ARG A 43 -10.37 0.45 -5.26
N PHE A 44 -10.37 1.71 -5.67
CA PHE A 44 -9.88 2.83 -4.85
C PHE A 44 -10.88 3.95 -4.65
N GLY A 45 -12.14 3.75 -5.00
CA GLY A 45 -13.12 4.83 -5.05
C GLY A 45 -13.34 5.59 -3.75
N ALA A 46 -13.17 4.93 -2.62
CA ALA A 46 -13.36 5.54 -1.31
C ALA A 46 -12.09 6.22 -0.76
N PHE A 47 -10.95 6.07 -1.46
CA PHE A 47 -9.66 6.53 -0.96
C PHE A 47 -9.33 7.95 -1.39
N GLN A 48 -8.62 8.65 -0.53
CA GLN A 48 -7.93 9.89 -0.84
C GLN A 48 -6.43 9.58 -0.96
N VAL A 49 -5.65 10.49 -1.53
CA VAL A 49 -4.20 10.30 -1.68
C VAL A 49 -3.54 10.06 -0.32
N ASP A 50 -3.96 10.79 0.69
CA ASP A 50 -3.42 10.64 2.05
C ASP A 50 -3.70 9.27 2.64
N ASP A 51 -4.84 8.67 2.31
CA ASP A 51 -5.20 7.33 2.76
C ASP A 51 -4.24 6.29 2.20
N VAL A 52 -3.87 6.43 0.93
CA VAL A 52 -2.92 5.53 0.27
C VAL A 52 -1.55 5.62 0.95
N ARG A 53 -1.07 6.83 1.20
CA ARG A 53 0.19 7.06 1.89
C ARG A 53 0.19 6.45 3.27
N ARG A 54 -0.89 6.68 4.00
CA ARG A 54 -1.06 6.16 5.35
C ARG A 54 -1.05 4.64 5.37
N LEU A 55 -1.76 4.02 4.43
CA LEU A 55 -1.79 2.57 4.31
C LEU A 55 -0.40 2.01 4.05
N LYS A 56 0.37 2.61 3.14
CA LYS A 56 1.73 2.20 2.85
C LYS A 56 2.63 2.30 4.08
N GLN A 57 2.50 3.38 4.84
CA GLN A 57 3.25 3.57 6.07
C GLN A 57 2.90 2.49 7.10
N LEU A 58 1.62 2.20 7.26
CA LEU A 58 1.16 1.17 8.19
C LEU A 58 1.64 -0.22 7.79
N GLU A 59 1.67 -0.53 6.50
CA GLU A 59 2.20 -1.79 6.00
C GLU A 59 3.69 -1.93 6.31
N THR A 60 4.45 -0.87 6.09
CA THR A 60 5.88 -0.83 6.38
C THR A 60 6.14 -1.00 7.87
N GLU A 61 5.42 -0.28 8.71
CA GLU A 61 5.55 -0.38 10.16
C GLU A 61 5.16 -1.76 10.67
N ASN A 62 4.11 -2.34 10.10
CA ASN A 62 3.66 -3.67 10.48
C ASN A 62 4.73 -4.72 10.17
N ALA A 63 5.33 -4.67 8.98
CA ALA A 63 6.41 -5.58 8.60
C ALA A 63 7.62 -5.43 9.52
N ARG A 64 7.97 -4.20 9.86
CA ARG A 64 9.08 -3.91 10.79
C ARG A 64 8.81 -4.45 12.18
N LEU A 65 7.60 -4.23 12.69
CA LEU A 65 7.22 -4.72 14.02
C LEU A 65 7.22 -6.24 14.08
N LYS A 66 6.73 -6.90 13.04
CA LYS A 66 6.76 -8.37 12.95
C LYS A 66 8.18 -8.89 13.01
N LYS A 67 9.09 -8.24 12.30
CA LYS A 67 10.51 -8.62 12.30
C LYS A 67 11.11 -8.44 13.68
N LEU A 68 10.85 -7.33 14.34
CA LEU A 68 11.36 -7.07 15.69
C LEU A 68 10.84 -8.09 16.70
N VAL A 69 9.58 -8.45 16.62
CA VAL A 69 8.99 -9.47 17.50
C VAL A 69 9.66 -10.81 17.28
N ALA A 70 9.87 -11.22 16.03
CA ALA A 70 10.53 -12.48 15.71
C ALA A 70 11.97 -12.51 16.25
N GLU A 71 12.71 -11.42 16.12
CA GLU A 71 14.07 -11.32 16.65
C GLU A 71 14.09 -11.43 18.17
N ARG A 72 13.13 -10.79 18.84
CA ARG A 72 13.02 -10.89 20.30
C ARG A 72 12.70 -12.29 20.77
N ASP A 73 11.81 -12.98 20.06
CA ASP A 73 11.47 -14.36 20.40
C ASP A 73 12.70 -15.26 20.28
N LEU A 74 13.50 -15.09 19.22
CA LEU A 74 14.73 -15.84 19.05
C LEU A 74 15.73 -15.56 20.18
N GLU A 75 15.90 -14.32 20.57
CA GLU A 75 16.77 -13.94 21.68
C GLU A 75 16.33 -14.61 22.97
N ILE A 76 15.04 -14.60 23.25
CA ILE A 76 14.49 -15.23 24.46
C ILE A 76 14.76 -16.73 24.44
N GLU A 77 14.54 -17.41 23.32
CA GLU A 77 14.79 -18.83 23.20
C GLU A 77 16.28 -19.18 23.41
N VAL A 78 17.17 -18.40 22.78
CA VAL A 78 18.60 -18.60 22.95
C VAL A 78 19.01 -18.40 24.41
N MET A 79 18.50 -17.38 25.05
CA MET A 79 18.80 -17.13 26.47
C MET A 79 18.29 -18.25 27.37
N LYS A 80 17.13 -18.81 27.07
CA LYS A 80 16.59 -19.95 27.81
C LYS A 80 17.49 -21.17 27.66
N GLU A 81 17.97 -21.44 26.45
CA GLU A 81 18.88 -22.56 26.20
C GLU A 81 20.20 -22.40 26.96
N ILE A 82 20.77 -21.20 26.91
CA ILE A 82 22.00 -20.91 27.64
C ILE A 82 21.81 -21.15 29.13
N ASN A 83 20.71 -20.68 29.69
CA ASN A 83 20.42 -20.87 31.10
C ASN A 83 20.22 -22.35 31.45
N ALA A 84 19.56 -23.11 30.57
CA ALA A 84 19.36 -24.54 30.77
C ALA A 84 20.67 -25.32 30.73
N LYS A 85 21.61 -24.92 29.90
CA LYS A 85 22.91 -25.59 29.73
C LYS A 85 23.92 -25.18 30.79
N LYS A 86 23.63 -24.18 31.54
CA LYS A 86 24.54 -23.63 32.54
C LYS A 86 24.79 -24.60 33.69
N TRP A 87 23.95 -25.56 33.86
CA TRP A 87 24.01 -26.60 34.88
C TRP A 87 24.01 -27.99 34.30
#